data_a76fd953a14634d9507d40cf469f900c
#
_entry.id   a76fd953a14634d9507d40cf469f900c
#
_cell.length_a   1.000
_cell.length_b   1.000
_cell.length_c   1.000
_cell.angle_alpha   90.00
_cell.angle_beta   90.00
_cell.angle_gamma   90.00
#
_symmetry.space_group_name_H-M   'P 1'
#
loop_
_entity.id
_entity.type
_entity.pdbx_description
1 polymer ?
#
loop_
_entity_poly.entity_id
_entity_poly.type
_entity_poly.pdbx_seq_one_letter_code
_entity_poly.pdbx_strand_id
1 'polypeptide(L)'
;MRINHFMANGRRSMRTPVVRLVLVLACCLLVLLSVQYLGDSSPPVNQGTKVETETETKYIEALGYDYQPQPKDKKSWLPKLISYGKSSWSKSELDSFSDESRKILKNDKDVAPETLDPESDSVLILTPMKNNAGYMSKYFQLIETLEFPRHKISLAFLISDSTDNTQKLLIKAKKKYQEQGPKEMRFKRFDIYRQDFFNGMPGNERHLRERQRERRIVMARARNYLWTRALGNEQWVAWIDGDLTAYPPTILRDLMAYDKDIIVPNCMYPISKNGLPYSMYDYNAWQETPESLAMIKDLKEDDFLVEGYTDLKTYRKHLDEFDKEDTIVPLDGVGGTFTLVKAHVHRSGIGFPTWVFQHQVETEGFAKLAKANGFGVFGLPNYNIHHVSN
;
A
#
# COMPACT_ATOMS: atom_id res chain seq x y z
N MET A 1 59.40 15.42 -50.93
CA MET A 1 60.37 16.17 -50.14
C MET A 1 60.16 15.80 -48.67
N ARG A 2 61.17 15.15 -48.03
CA ARG A 2 61.50 14.90 -46.61
C ARG A 2 60.36 14.39 -45.70
N ILE A 3 60.32 13.04 -45.29
CA ILE A 3 61.18 12.30 -44.35
C ILE A 3 61.28 12.93 -42.98
N ASN A 4 60.73 12.20 -41.97
CA ASN A 4 61.35 11.69 -40.73
C ASN A 4 60.24 11.09 -39.86
N HIS A 5 60.19 9.78 -39.62
CA HIS A 5 60.93 8.93 -38.68
C HIS A 5 61.11 9.50 -37.28
N PHE A 6 60.49 8.91 -36.27
CA PHE A 6 61.14 8.36 -35.08
C PHE A 6 60.16 7.59 -34.19
N MET A 7 60.31 6.31 -34.08
CA MET A 7 60.73 5.49 -32.97
C MET A 7 59.65 5.11 -31.95
N ALA A 8 59.41 3.84 -31.97
CA ALA A 8 58.77 3.02 -30.99
C ALA A 8 59.53 3.03 -29.66
N ASN A 9 58.77 2.93 -28.55
CA ASN A 9 59.28 2.25 -27.37
C ASN A 9 58.17 1.44 -26.71
N GLY A 10 58.32 0.12 -26.82
CA GLY A 10 57.51 -0.87 -26.19
C GLY A 10 57.68 -0.90 -24.68
N ARG A 11 56.56 -0.93 -23.95
CA ARG A 11 56.54 -1.46 -22.59
C ARG A 11 55.86 -2.82 -22.63
N ARG A 12 56.64 -3.91 -22.64
CA ARG A 12 56.20 -5.27 -22.31
C ARG A 12 55.78 -5.27 -20.82
N SER A 13 54.51 -5.40 -20.57
CA SER A 13 53.98 -5.74 -19.26
C SER A 13 54.18 -7.22 -19.05
N MET A 14 55.18 -7.61 -18.28
CA MET A 14 55.30 -8.99 -17.75
C MET A 14 54.19 -9.22 -16.71
N ARG A 15 53.11 -9.82 -17.14
CA ARG A 15 52.09 -10.39 -16.22
C ARG A 15 52.31 -11.91 -16.17
N THR A 16 53.22 -12.34 -15.32
CA THR A 16 53.40 -13.77 -15.03
C THR A 16 52.20 -14.33 -14.27
N PRO A 17 51.73 -15.56 -14.50
CA PRO A 17 50.63 -16.16 -13.78
C PRO A 17 50.84 -16.24 -12.27
N VAL A 18 52.09 -16.26 -11.83
CA VAL A 18 52.48 -16.24 -10.40
C VAL A 18 52.00 -15.00 -9.67
N VAL A 19 52.09 -13.81 -10.29
CA VAL A 19 51.64 -12.53 -9.63
C VAL A 19 50.13 -12.51 -9.46
N ARG A 20 49.34 -13.12 -10.37
CA ARG A 20 47.89 -13.23 -10.20
C ARG A 20 47.54 -14.22 -9.10
N LEU A 21 48.26 -15.31 -8.95
CA LEU A 21 48.00 -16.30 -7.91
C LEU A 21 48.32 -15.74 -6.51
N VAL A 22 49.36 -14.95 -6.36
CA VAL A 22 49.75 -14.31 -5.09
C VAL A 22 48.71 -13.24 -4.68
N LEU A 23 48.16 -12.48 -5.64
CA LEU A 23 47.12 -11.48 -5.37
C LEU A 23 45.80 -12.13 -4.94
N VAL A 24 45.41 -13.23 -5.57
CA VAL A 24 44.19 -13.96 -5.19
C VAL A 24 44.33 -14.58 -3.79
N LEU A 25 45.47 -15.18 -3.48
CA LEU A 25 45.74 -15.74 -2.15
C LEU A 25 45.78 -14.67 -1.06
N ALA A 26 46.34 -13.48 -1.34
CA ALA A 26 46.35 -12.36 -0.41
C ALA A 26 44.92 -11.82 -0.14
N CYS A 27 44.07 -11.72 -1.17
CA CYS A 27 42.67 -11.34 -0.98
C CYS A 27 41.88 -12.37 -0.18
N CYS A 28 42.07 -13.66 -0.42
CA CYS A 28 41.44 -14.72 0.35
C CYS A 28 41.86 -14.71 1.82
N LEU A 29 43.16 -14.44 2.10
CA LEU A 29 43.68 -14.32 3.46
C LEU A 29 43.09 -13.12 4.22
N LEU A 30 42.92 -11.97 3.53
CA LEU A 30 42.29 -10.79 4.11
C LEU A 30 40.81 -11.00 4.43
N VAL A 31 40.08 -11.75 3.59
CA VAL A 31 38.67 -12.12 3.87
C VAL A 31 38.60 -13.09 5.05
N LEU A 32 39.48 -14.08 5.15
CA LEU A 32 39.52 -15.00 6.27
C LEU A 32 39.86 -14.32 7.59
N LEU A 33 40.82 -13.38 7.60
CA LEU A 33 41.17 -12.60 8.78
C LEU A 33 40.04 -11.65 9.22
N SER A 34 39.27 -11.09 8.27
CA SER A 34 38.10 -10.25 8.61
C SER A 34 36.96 -11.08 9.21
N VAL A 35 36.76 -12.32 8.81
CA VAL A 35 35.75 -13.24 9.40
C VAL A 35 36.16 -13.68 10.80
N GLN A 36 37.46 -13.87 11.08
CA GLN A 36 37.92 -14.20 12.42
C GLN A 36 37.89 -13.01 13.41
N TYR A 37 38.02 -11.76 12.90
CA TYR A 37 37.95 -10.55 13.72
C TYR A 37 36.52 -10.11 14.08
N LEU A 38 35.51 -10.63 13.40
CA LEU A 38 34.06 -10.37 13.67
C LEU A 38 33.40 -11.46 14.53
N GLY A 39 34.14 -12.48 14.93
CA GLY A 39 33.65 -13.67 15.66
C GLY A 39 33.64 -13.61 17.17
N ASP A 40 34.23 -12.61 17.82
CA ASP A 40 34.37 -12.58 19.27
C ASP A 40 34.05 -11.21 19.88
N SER A 41 32.78 -10.81 19.84
CA SER A 41 32.24 -9.80 20.75
C SER A 41 30.74 -9.98 20.94
N SER A 42 30.35 -10.96 21.70
CA SER A 42 29.05 -10.99 22.37
C SER A 42 29.08 -9.96 23.51
N PRO A 43 28.24 -8.91 23.50
CA PRO A 43 28.16 -8.04 24.67
C PRO A 43 27.50 -8.81 25.83
N PRO A 44 27.88 -8.53 27.09
CA PRO A 44 27.34 -9.21 28.27
C PRO A 44 25.83 -8.94 28.38
N VAL A 45 25.08 -10.00 28.67
CA VAL A 45 23.66 -9.96 29.02
C VAL A 45 23.51 -9.07 30.27
N ASN A 46 23.01 -7.86 30.06
CA ASN A 46 22.69 -6.95 31.15
C ASN A 46 21.25 -7.23 31.60
N GLN A 47 21.12 -7.58 32.88
CA GLN A 47 19.82 -7.80 33.52
C GLN A 47 19.00 -6.51 33.46
N GLY A 48 17.83 -6.59 32.82
CA GLY A 48 16.92 -5.48 32.60
C GLY A 48 16.50 -4.78 33.88
N THR A 49 16.77 -3.53 33.97
CA THR A 49 16.30 -2.62 35.01
C THR A 49 14.91 -2.09 34.71
N LYS A 50 14.09 -1.97 35.74
CA LYS A 50 12.69 -1.49 35.78
C LYS A 50 12.38 -0.10 35.17
N VAL A 51 13.35 0.55 34.55
CA VAL A 51 13.21 1.93 34.02
C VAL A 51 12.55 1.99 32.64
N GLU A 52 12.55 0.90 31.86
CA GLU A 52 11.95 0.88 30.52
C GLU A 52 10.41 0.87 30.52
N THR A 53 9.78 0.38 31.59
CA THR A 53 8.32 0.26 31.67
C THR A 53 7.60 1.59 31.88
N GLU A 54 8.18 2.54 32.61
CA GLU A 54 7.55 3.85 32.87
C GLU A 54 7.58 4.77 31.62
N THR A 55 8.65 4.69 30.84
CA THR A 55 8.75 5.50 29.61
C THR A 55 7.82 4.96 28.51
N GLU A 56 7.62 3.65 28.43
CA GLU A 56 6.66 3.04 27.51
C GLU A 56 5.21 3.36 27.84
N THR A 57 4.86 3.39 29.14
CA THR A 57 3.50 3.71 29.59
C THR A 57 3.14 5.17 29.28
N LYS A 58 4.04 6.12 29.54
CA LYS A 58 3.84 7.54 29.19
C LYS A 58 3.70 7.79 27.68
N TYR A 59 4.41 7.00 26.86
CA TYR A 59 4.33 7.12 25.41
C TYR A 59 3.01 6.56 24.85
N ILE A 60 2.44 5.56 25.52
CA ILE A 60 1.13 4.95 25.19
C ILE A 60 0.00 5.92 25.52
N GLU A 61 0.06 6.61 26.64
CA GLU A 61 -0.91 7.63 27.05
C GLU A 61 -0.89 8.85 26.10
N ALA A 62 0.29 9.27 25.64
CA ALA A 62 0.44 10.36 24.67
C ALA A 62 -0.13 10.04 23.29
N LEU A 63 -0.31 8.76 22.96
CA LEU A 63 -0.92 8.31 21.69
C LEU A 63 -2.42 8.05 21.79
N GLY A 64 -3.06 8.36 22.94
CA GLY A 64 -4.49 8.14 23.18
C GLY A 64 -4.89 6.66 23.31
N TYR A 65 -3.91 5.77 23.56
CA TYR A 65 -4.18 4.38 23.91
C TYR A 65 -4.37 4.29 25.44
N ASP A 66 -5.62 4.21 25.86
CA ASP A 66 -5.94 3.86 27.25
C ASP A 66 -5.67 2.35 27.47
N TYR A 67 -4.44 2.02 27.82
CA TYR A 67 -4.04 0.64 28.14
C TYR A 67 -4.41 0.32 29.58
N GLN A 68 -5.56 -0.31 29.77
CA GLN A 68 -5.90 -0.97 31.03
C GLN A 68 -5.45 -2.44 30.96
N PRO A 69 -4.64 -2.94 31.91
CA PRO A 69 -4.28 -4.36 31.96
C PRO A 69 -5.56 -5.19 32.18
N GLN A 70 -5.81 -6.15 31.27
CA GLN A 70 -7.04 -6.94 31.23
C GLN A 70 -7.09 -7.93 32.40
N PRO A 71 -8.26 -8.13 33.02
CA PRO A 71 -8.48 -9.18 33.99
C PRO A 71 -8.40 -10.55 33.33
N LYS A 72 -7.90 -11.55 34.09
CA LYS A 72 -7.65 -12.93 33.59
C LYS A 72 -8.91 -13.77 33.28
N ASP A 73 -10.08 -13.17 33.14
CA ASP A 73 -11.34 -13.89 33.01
C ASP A 73 -11.79 -14.03 31.53
N LYS A 74 -11.86 -15.27 31.06
CA LYS A 74 -12.05 -15.66 29.65
C LYS A 74 -13.45 -15.34 29.04
N LYS A 75 -14.43 -14.89 29.84
CA LYS A 75 -15.82 -14.71 29.39
C LYS A 75 -16.21 -13.28 28.98
N SER A 76 -15.33 -12.28 29.14
CA SER A 76 -15.69 -10.86 28.96
C SER A 76 -15.18 -10.23 27.65
N TRP A 77 -14.66 -11.01 26.70
CA TRP A 77 -13.95 -10.46 25.55
C TRP A 77 -14.84 -9.97 24.36
N LEU A 78 -15.99 -10.62 24.17
CA LEU A 78 -16.85 -10.28 23.03
C LEU A 78 -17.58 -8.92 23.11
N PRO A 79 -18.02 -8.42 24.28
CA PRO A 79 -18.71 -7.14 24.33
C PRO A 79 -17.82 -5.88 24.42
N LYS A 80 -16.53 -6.03 24.80
CA LYS A 80 -15.62 -4.89 25.04
C LYS A 80 -14.81 -4.42 23.84
N LEU A 81 -14.83 -5.15 22.72
CA LEU A 81 -14.21 -4.74 21.46
C LEU A 81 -14.81 -3.45 20.87
N ILE A 82 -16.01 -3.08 21.30
CA ILE A 82 -16.74 -1.89 20.82
C ILE A 82 -16.37 -0.62 21.63
N SER A 83 -15.65 -0.73 22.75
CA SER A 83 -15.38 0.42 23.64
C SER A 83 -13.98 1.04 23.53
N TYR A 84 -13.11 0.52 22.67
CA TYR A 84 -11.76 1.06 22.51
C TYR A 84 -11.65 2.04 21.34
N GLY A 85 -11.57 3.29 21.69
CA GLY A 85 -11.48 4.45 20.83
C GLY A 85 -12.86 5.02 20.57
N LYS A 86 -13.08 6.27 20.94
CA LYS A 86 -14.19 7.03 20.38
C LYS A 86 -13.94 7.07 18.89
N SER A 87 -14.55 6.14 18.16
CA SER A 87 -14.70 6.27 16.71
C SER A 87 -15.27 7.65 16.48
N SER A 88 -14.69 8.43 15.57
CA SER A 88 -15.31 9.69 15.12
C SER A 88 -16.67 9.42 14.46
N TRP A 89 -17.00 8.17 14.24
CA TRP A 89 -18.26 7.67 13.72
C TRP A 89 -19.11 7.11 14.85
N SER A 90 -20.35 7.57 14.93
CA SER A 90 -21.36 6.96 15.79
C SER A 90 -21.70 5.55 15.27
N LYS A 91 -22.24 4.70 16.14
CA LYS A 91 -22.70 3.37 15.72
C LYS A 91 -23.74 3.47 14.59
N SER A 92 -24.60 4.50 14.61
CA SER A 92 -25.60 4.76 13.57
C SER A 92 -24.98 5.10 12.21
N GLU A 93 -23.83 5.79 12.19
CA GLU A 93 -23.11 6.08 10.94
C GLU A 93 -22.45 4.82 10.36
N LEU A 94 -21.85 3.97 11.20
CA LEU A 94 -21.31 2.68 10.75
C LEU A 94 -22.41 1.72 10.28
N ASP A 95 -23.55 1.71 10.96
CA ASP A 95 -24.71 0.91 10.59
C ASP A 95 -25.33 1.44 9.27
N SER A 96 -25.36 2.77 9.05
CA SER A 96 -25.84 3.37 7.81
C SER A 96 -24.97 3.01 6.60
N PHE A 97 -23.64 3.02 6.75
CA PHE A 97 -22.73 2.54 5.71
C PHE A 97 -22.98 1.09 5.36
N SER A 98 -23.12 0.23 6.36
CA SER A 98 -23.42 -1.20 6.18
C SER A 98 -24.75 -1.41 5.44
N ASP A 99 -25.78 -0.64 5.80
CA ASP A 99 -27.10 -0.74 5.17
C ASP A 99 -27.12 -0.20 3.74
N GLU A 100 -26.40 0.87 3.48
CA GLU A 100 -26.29 1.46 2.13
C GLU A 100 -25.49 0.55 1.20
N SER A 101 -24.38 -0.03 1.66
CA SER A 101 -23.62 -1.02 0.92
C SER A 101 -24.43 -2.27 0.61
N ARG A 102 -25.23 -2.75 1.57
CA ARG A 102 -26.14 -3.89 1.36
C ARG A 102 -27.27 -3.59 0.39
N LYS A 103 -27.75 -2.33 0.31
CA LYS A 103 -28.74 -1.91 -0.69
C LYS A 103 -28.15 -1.93 -2.10
N ILE A 104 -26.90 -1.47 -2.26
CA ILE A 104 -26.18 -1.52 -3.54
C ILE A 104 -26.07 -2.97 -4.02
N LEU A 105 -25.61 -3.88 -3.17
CA LEU A 105 -25.48 -5.31 -3.49
C LEU A 105 -26.84 -5.98 -3.82
N LYS A 106 -27.92 -5.59 -3.14
CA LYS A 106 -29.27 -6.15 -3.39
C LYS A 106 -29.91 -5.70 -4.69
N ASN A 107 -29.52 -4.54 -5.20
CA ASN A 107 -30.04 -4.00 -6.45
C ASN A 107 -29.32 -4.54 -7.69
N ASP A 108 -28.13 -5.11 -7.53
CA ASP A 108 -27.39 -5.77 -8.60
C ASP A 108 -27.82 -7.24 -8.69
N LYS A 109 -28.72 -7.53 -9.65
CA LYS A 109 -29.26 -8.88 -9.89
C LYS A 109 -28.19 -9.89 -10.33
N ASP A 110 -27.03 -9.40 -10.75
CA ASP A 110 -25.93 -10.22 -11.26
C ASP A 110 -24.93 -10.62 -10.16
N VAL A 111 -25.06 -10.07 -8.95
CA VAL A 111 -24.19 -10.40 -7.82
C VAL A 111 -24.94 -11.30 -6.84
N ALA A 112 -24.71 -12.59 -6.93
CA ALA A 112 -25.18 -13.55 -5.94
C ALA A 112 -24.26 -13.52 -4.70
N PRO A 113 -24.76 -13.13 -3.50
CA PRO A 113 -23.97 -13.18 -2.26
C PRO A 113 -23.49 -14.60 -1.90
N GLU A 114 -24.03 -15.60 -2.58
CA GLU A 114 -23.77 -17.03 -2.35
C GLU A 114 -22.46 -17.53 -3.03
N THR A 115 -21.81 -16.71 -3.87
CA THR A 115 -20.59 -17.11 -4.59
C THR A 115 -19.31 -16.95 -3.77
N LEU A 116 -19.36 -16.22 -2.65
CA LEU A 116 -18.24 -16.17 -1.72
C LEU A 116 -18.17 -17.50 -0.98
N ASP A 117 -17.15 -18.30 -1.25
CA ASP A 117 -16.81 -19.43 -0.41
C ASP A 117 -15.99 -18.95 0.80
N PRO A 118 -16.64 -18.77 1.98
CA PRO A 118 -15.92 -18.27 3.16
C PRO A 118 -14.81 -19.22 3.61
N GLU A 119 -14.82 -20.48 3.16
CA GLU A 119 -13.79 -21.47 3.49
C GLU A 119 -12.56 -21.39 2.58
N SER A 120 -12.69 -20.90 1.34
CA SER A 120 -11.58 -20.81 0.39
C SER A 120 -10.94 -19.43 0.33
N ASP A 121 -11.72 -18.36 0.41
CA ASP A 121 -11.23 -17.00 0.17
C ASP A 121 -10.33 -16.47 1.31
N SER A 122 -9.14 -16.03 0.94
CA SER A 122 -8.23 -15.32 1.83
C SER A 122 -7.69 -14.05 1.16
N VAL A 123 -7.41 -13.04 1.96
CA VAL A 123 -6.97 -11.73 1.47
C VAL A 123 -5.61 -11.35 2.03
N LEU A 124 -4.76 -10.80 1.18
CA LEU A 124 -3.53 -10.12 1.55
C LEU A 124 -3.77 -8.61 1.52
N ILE A 125 -3.70 -7.96 2.67
CA ILE A 125 -3.75 -6.50 2.77
C ILE A 125 -2.33 -5.96 2.67
N LEU A 126 -2.11 -5.09 1.68
CA LEU A 126 -0.83 -4.46 1.38
C LEU A 126 -0.88 -2.97 1.67
N THR A 127 0.01 -2.47 2.52
CA THR A 127 0.07 -1.05 2.87
C THR A 127 1.52 -0.53 2.81
N PRO A 128 1.88 0.20 1.74
CA PRO A 128 3.12 0.99 1.73
C PRO A 128 2.99 2.17 2.71
N MET A 129 4.02 2.41 3.50
CA MET A 129 4.01 3.44 4.54
C MET A 129 5.26 4.33 4.49
N LYS A 130 5.04 5.64 4.52
CA LYS A 130 6.08 6.66 4.73
C LYS A 130 5.56 7.70 5.72
N ASN A 131 6.20 7.81 6.90
CA ASN A 131 5.82 8.75 7.95
C ASN A 131 4.32 8.65 8.36
N ASN A 132 3.86 7.43 8.59
CA ASN A 132 2.45 7.13 8.92
C ASN A 132 2.18 7.05 10.43
N ALA A 133 3.11 7.43 11.32
CA ALA A 133 2.92 7.27 12.77
C ALA A 133 1.63 7.91 13.28
N GLY A 134 1.26 9.09 12.76
CA GLY A 134 0.05 9.80 13.15
C GLY A 134 -1.27 9.10 12.77
N TYR A 135 -1.24 8.22 11.78
CA TYR A 135 -2.44 7.53 11.26
C TYR A 135 -2.57 6.09 11.75
N MET A 136 -1.52 5.53 12.36
CA MET A 136 -1.46 4.12 12.76
C MET A 136 -2.60 3.67 13.67
N SER A 137 -3.01 4.52 14.62
CA SER A 137 -4.11 4.21 15.54
C SER A 137 -5.42 4.01 14.78
N LYS A 138 -5.74 4.95 13.88
CA LYS A 138 -6.96 4.91 13.07
C LYS A 138 -6.93 3.75 12.07
N TYR A 139 -5.78 3.53 11.41
CA TYR A 139 -5.59 2.41 10.49
C TYR A 139 -5.90 1.07 11.16
N PHE A 140 -5.30 0.77 12.31
CA PHE A 140 -5.56 -0.49 13.00
C PHE A 140 -6.97 -0.58 13.60
N GLN A 141 -7.57 0.53 14.00
CA GLN A 141 -8.97 0.56 14.38
C GLN A 141 -9.87 0.10 13.21
N LEU A 142 -9.63 0.61 12.01
CA LEU A 142 -10.37 0.20 10.81
C LEU A 142 -10.14 -1.26 10.45
N ILE A 143 -8.89 -1.74 10.51
CA ILE A 143 -8.57 -3.17 10.28
C ILE A 143 -9.25 -4.08 11.32
N GLU A 144 -9.35 -3.64 12.58
CA GLU A 144 -10.03 -4.41 13.63
C GLU A 144 -11.54 -4.53 13.43
N THR A 145 -12.16 -3.56 12.76
CA THR A 145 -13.62 -3.55 12.50
C THR A 145 -14.02 -4.37 11.28
N LEU A 146 -13.08 -4.84 10.45
CA LEU A 146 -13.39 -5.63 9.27
C LEU A 146 -14.20 -6.88 9.63
N GLU A 147 -15.37 -7.02 9.04
CA GLU A 147 -16.21 -8.20 9.12
C GLU A 147 -15.72 -9.31 8.17
N PHE A 148 -14.47 -9.71 8.39
CA PHE A 148 -13.82 -10.79 7.64
C PHE A 148 -13.00 -11.66 8.61
N PRO A 149 -12.97 -13.00 8.43
CA PRO A 149 -12.27 -13.89 9.37
C PRO A 149 -10.77 -13.54 9.46
N ARG A 150 -10.27 -13.16 10.64
CA ARG A 150 -8.88 -12.71 10.82
C ARG A 150 -7.84 -13.75 10.41
N HIS A 151 -8.12 -15.03 10.64
CA HIS A 151 -7.24 -16.14 10.23
C HIS A 151 -7.13 -16.30 8.71
N LYS A 152 -7.94 -15.58 7.93
CA LYS A 152 -7.90 -15.50 6.46
C LYS A 152 -7.28 -14.19 5.96
N ILE A 153 -6.96 -13.26 6.84
CA ILE A 153 -6.30 -12.00 6.52
C ILE A 153 -4.80 -12.12 6.75
N SER A 154 -4.01 -11.90 5.72
CA SER A 154 -2.57 -11.64 5.79
C SER A 154 -2.34 -10.13 5.71
N LEU A 155 -1.54 -9.58 6.63
CA LEU A 155 -1.14 -8.17 6.62
C LEU A 155 0.31 -8.06 6.20
N ALA A 156 0.63 -7.17 5.27
CA ALA A 156 2.00 -6.88 4.90
C ALA A 156 2.23 -5.38 4.69
N PHE A 157 3.23 -4.88 5.36
CA PHE A 157 3.59 -3.47 5.40
C PHE A 157 4.96 -3.25 4.78
N LEU A 158 5.12 -2.19 4.01
CA LEU A 158 6.41 -1.72 3.56
C LEU A 158 6.70 -0.36 4.19
N ILE A 159 7.77 -0.28 4.95
CA ILE A 159 8.31 0.99 5.46
C ILE A 159 9.35 1.46 4.45
N SER A 160 9.13 2.65 3.87
CA SER A 160 10.04 3.28 2.92
C SER A 160 10.31 4.72 3.32
N ASP A 161 11.58 5.10 3.37
CA ASP A 161 12.04 6.48 3.62
C ASP A 161 11.36 7.17 4.82
N SER A 162 10.99 6.42 5.85
CA SER A 162 10.33 6.93 7.06
C SER A 162 11.35 7.44 8.08
N THR A 163 11.09 8.62 8.62
CA THR A 163 11.93 9.30 9.62
C THR A 163 11.25 9.43 10.98
N ASP A 164 9.97 9.04 11.07
CA ASP A 164 9.14 9.06 12.28
C ASP A 164 9.09 7.69 12.99
N ASN A 165 8.17 7.54 13.93
CA ASN A 165 7.99 6.31 14.70
C ASN A 165 7.20 5.19 13.98
N THR A 166 6.93 5.29 12.67
CA THR A 166 6.14 4.29 11.91
C THR A 166 6.65 2.86 12.13
N GLN A 167 7.96 2.63 12.02
CA GLN A 167 8.54 1.30 12.22
C GLN A 167 8.31 0.76 13.63
N LYS A 168 8.55 1.58 14.65
CA LYS A 168 8.38 1.20 16.07
C LYS A 168 6.94 0.82 16.37
N LEU A 169 5.97 1.58 15.85
CA LEU A 169 4.54 1.32 16.02
C LEU A 169 4.09 0.05 15.29
N LEU A 170 4.59 -0.23 14.08
CA LEU A 170 4.31 -1.48 13.37
C LEU A 170 4.83 -2.71 14.10
N ILE A 171 6.04 -2.65 14.65
CA ILE A 171 6.62 -3.76 15.47
C ILE A 171 5.73 -4.01 16.69
N LYS A 172 5.27 -2.94 17.35
CA LYS A 172 4.35 -3.04 18.49
C LYS A 172 3.00 -3.66 18.08
N ALA A 173 2.45 -3.24 16.95
CA ALA A 173 1.22 -3.82 16.41
C ALA A 173 1.39 -5.31 16.08
N LYS A 174 2.49 -5.71 15.44
CA LYS A 174 2.80 -7.11 15.16
C LYS A 174 2.80 -7.93 16.46
N LYS A 175 3.46 -7.46 17.51
CA LYS A 175 3.48 -8.12 18.82
C LYS A 175 2.07 -8.28 19.40
N LYS A 176 1.24 -7.19 19.35
CA LYS A 176 -0.15 -7.22 19.82
C LYS A 176 -0.98 -8.29 19.08
N TYR A 177 -0.91 -8.31 17.75
CA TYR A 177 -1.82 -9.11 16.92
C TYR A 177 -1.36 -10.54 16.65
N GLN A 178 -0.07 -10.85 16.86
CA GLN A 178 0.48 -12.17 16.58
C GLN A 178 0.93 -12.93 17.82
N GLU A 179 1.31 -12.23 18.89
CA GLU A 179 1.93 -12.86 20.06
C GLU A 179 1.05 -12.79 21.31
N GLN A 180 0.41 -11.64 21.57
CA GLN A 180 -0.24 -11.37 22.87
C GLN A 180 -1.72 -11.75 22.93
N GLY A 181 -2.41 -11.83 21.79
CA GLY A 181 -3.85 -12.15 21.72
C GLY A 181 -4.15 -13.65 21.64
N PRO A 182 -5.40 -14.07 21.91
CA PRO A 182 -5.87 -15.42 21.64
C PRO A 182 -5.58 -15.82 20.19
N LYS A 183 -5.30 -17.10 19.95
CA LYS A 183 -4.96 -17.60 18.60
C LYS A 183 -6.06 -17.31 17.58
N GLU A 184 -7.32 -17.38 18.00
CA GLU A 184 -8.51 -17.16 17.17
C GLU A 184 -8.66 -15.70 16.71
N MET A 185 -7.97 -14.77 17.42
CA MET A 185 -7.97 -13.33 17.11
C MET A 185 -6.75 -12.90 16.30
N ARG A 186 -5.86 -13.83 15.96
CA ARG A 186 -4.66 -13.51 15.19
C ARG A 186 -4.97 -13.45 13.70
N PHE A 187 -4.25 -12.57 13.01
CA PHE A 187 -4.21 -12.59 11.56
C PHE A 187 -3.46 -13.84 11.06
N LYS A 188 -3.77 -14.30 9.84
CA LYS A 188 -3.06 -15.40 9.19
C LYS A 188 -1.55 -15.14 9.18
N ARG A 189 -1.18 -13.89 8.87
CA ARG A 189 0.21 -13.44 8.79
C ARG A 189 0.31 -11.94 9.06
N PHE A 190 1.45 -11.48 9.57
CA PHE A 190 1.74 -10.05 9.78
C PHE A 190 3.21 -9.81 9.45
N ASP A 191 3.49 -9.29 8.27
CA ASP A 191 4.83 -9.07 7.77
C ASP A 191 5.18 -7.60 7.70
N ILE A 192 6.42 -7.28 8.04
CA ILE A 192 6.96 -5.93 7.95
C ILE A 192 8.21 -5.99 7.09
N TYR A 193 8.20 -5.28 5.97
CA TYR A 193 9.33 -5.10 5.09
C TYR A 193 9.87 -3.69 5.21
N ARG A 194 11.17 -3.53 4.98
CA ARG A 194 11.81 -2.22 4.90
C ARG A 194 12.63 -2.15 3.62
N GLN A 195 12.39 -1.11 2.85
CA GLN A 195 13.17 -0.77 1.67
C GLN A 195 13.04 0.73 1.41
N ASP A 196 14.17 1.44 1.49
CA ASP A 196 14.23 2.84 1.15
C ASP A 196 14.51 2.99 -0.35
N PHE A 197 13.78 3.88 -1.00
CA PHE A 197 13.92 4.17 -2.44
C PHE A 197 14.60 5.52 -2.69
N PHE A 198 15.06 6.18 -1.61
CA PHE A 198 15.83 7.41 -1.60
C PHE A 198 15.15 8.54 -2.41
N ASN A 199 13.84 8.65 -2.26
CA ASN A 199 13.11 9.79 -2.78
C ASN A 199 13.38 11.01 -1.91
N GLY A 200 14.49 11.72 -2.21
CA GLY A 200 14.90 12.95 -1.53
C GLY A 200 14.02 14.17 -1.80
N MET A 201 12.83 13.97 -2.37
CA MET A 201 11.90 15.04 -2.70
C MET A 201 11.43 15.76 -1.43
N PRO A 202 11.62 17.08 -1.33
CA PRO A 202 11.13 17.89 -0.21
C PRO A 202 9.61 17.76 -0.06
N GLY A 203 9.11 17.77 1.19
CA GLY A 203 7.69 17.57 1.45
C GLY A 203 6.77 18.61 0.79
N ASN A 204 7.25 19.85 0.64
CA ASN A 204 6.55 20.95 -0.03
C ASN A 204 6.51 20.82 -1.57
N GLU A 205 7.38 20.02 -2.18
CA GLU A 205 7.42 19.80 -3.63
C GLU A 205 6.61 18.58 -4.08
N ARG A 206 6.23 17.69 -3.16
CA ARG A 206 5.59 16.42 -3.48
C ARG A 206 4.24 16.53 -4.24
N HIS A 207 3.63 17.72 -4.20
CA HIS A 207 2.36 17.99 -4.86
C HIS A 207 2.50 18.86 -6.12
N LEU A 208 3.73 19.26 -6.48
CA LEU A 208 3.97 19.95 -7.73
C LEU A 208 3.76 19.01 -8.91
N ARG A 209 3.08 19.49 -9.97
CA ARG A 209 2.76 18.68 -11.16
C ARG A 209 4.01 18.10 -11.84
N GLU A 210 5.04 18.90 -12.00
CA GLU A 210 6.32 18.51 -12.61
C GLU A 210 7.08 17.42 -11.84
N ARG A 211 6.75 17.22 -10.55
CA ARG A 211 7.33 16.18 -9.71
C ARG A 211 6.51 14.89 -9.67
N GLN A 212 5.28 14.88 -10.23
CA GLN A 212 4.39 13.74 -10.10
C GLN A 212 4.91 12.48 -10.81
N ARG A 213 5.51 12.62 -11.99
CA ARG A 213 6.09 11.48 -12.71
C ARG A 213 7.15 10.77 -11.84
N GLU A 214 8.11 11.50 -11.30
CA GLU A 214 9.15 10.96 -10.43
C GLU A 214 8.59 10.34 -9.15
N ARG A 215 7.69 11.05 -8.48
CA ARG A 215 7.03 10.59 -7.26
C ARG A 215 6.27 9.28 -7.48
N ARG A 216 5.46 9.19 -8.53
CA ARG A 216 4.65 8.00 -8.84
C ARG A 216 5.52 6.82 -9.27
N ILE A 217 6.62 7.03 -9.97
CA ILE A 217 7.59 5.97 -10.28
C ILE A 217 8.16 5.35 -8.99
N VAL A 218 8.49 6.17 -7.99
CA VAL A 218 8.96 5.68 -6.68
C VAL A 218 7.87 4.91 -5.95
N MET A 219 6.62 5.38 -5.97
CA MET A 219 5.48 4.67 -5.40
C MET A 219 5.24 3.33 -6.12
N ALA A 220 5.34 3.28 -7.43
CA ALA A 220 5.26 2.04 -8.21
C ALA A 220 6.34 1.04 -7.80
N ARG A 221 7.60 1.49 -7.61
CA ARG A 221 8.69 0.63 -7.11
C ARG A 221 8.37 0.08 -5.72
N ALA A 222 7.86 0.91 -4.83
CA ALA A 222 7.47 0.49 -3.49
C ALA A 222 6.35 -0.56 -3.52
N ARG A 223 5.29 -0.33 -4.31
CA ARG A 223 4.20 -1.31 -4.48
C ARG A 223 4.71 -2.62 -5.08
N ASN A 224 5.53 -2.56 -6.13
CA ASN A 224 6.10 -3.76 -6.75
C ASN A 224 7.00 -4.55 -5.78
N TYR A 225 7.83 -3.85 -5.02
CA TYR A 225 8.66 -4.47 -3.99
C TYR A 225 7.80 -5.20 -2.96
N LEU A 226 6.69 -4.59 -2.52
CA LEU A 226 5.84 -5.14 -1.47
C LEU A 226 5.09 -6.39 -1.95
N TRP A 227 4.35 -6.31 -3.06
CA TRP A 227 3.54 -7.46 -3.50
C TRP A 227 4.39 -8.66 -3.92
N THR A 228 5.53 -8.45 -4.58
CA THR A 228 6.41 -9.54 -5.01
C THR A 228 7.02 -10.33 -3.85
N ARG A 229 7.08 -9.73 -2.66
CA ARG A 229 7.58 -10.39 -1.44
C ARG A 229 6.48 -10.94 -0.56
N ALA A 230 5.35 -10.27 -0.55
CA ALA A 230 4.30 -10.58 0.41
C ALA A 230 3.24 -11.56 -0.14
N LEU A 231 3.00 -11.58 -1.46
CA LEU A 231 1.97 -12.41 -2.04
C LEU A 231 2.33 -13.89 -1.93
N GLY A 232 1.53 -14.62 -1.16
CA GLY A 232 1.59 -16.07 -1.00
C GLY A 232 0.50 -16.76 -1.81
N ASN A 233 -0.32 -17.54 -1.14
CA ASN A 233 -1.43 -18.30 -1.74
C ASN A 233 -2.80 -17.64 -1.56
N GLU A 234 -2.85 -16.38 -1.15
CA GLU A 234 -4.09 -15.63 -1.00
C GLU A 234 -4.82 -15.51 -2.36
N GLN A 235 -6.17 -15.51 -2.34
CA GLN A 235 -7.00 -15.37 -3.53
C GLN A 235 -7.19 -13.89 -3.92
N TRP A 236 -7.14 -13.02 -2.93
CA TRP A 236 -7.36 -11.58 -3.09
C TRP A 236 -6.20 -10.76 -2.54
N VAL A 237 -5.98 -9.61 -3.13
CA VAL A 237 -5.04 -8.58 -2.67
C VAL A 237 -5.82 -7.29 -2.47
N ALA A 238 -5.80 -6.74 -1.26
CA ALA A 238 -6.37 -5.43 -0.96
C ALA A 238 -5.24 -4.43 -0.71
N TRP A 239 -5.08 -3.46 -1.60
CA TRP A 239 -4.25 -2.31 -1.39
C TRP A 239 -5.03 -1.30 -0.54
N ILE A 240 -4.50 -0.94 0.63
CA ILE A 240 -5.16 -0.01 1.55
C ILE A 240 -4.12 1.01 2.02
N ASP A 241 -4.36 2.29 1.73
CA ASP A 241 -3.47 3.36 2.21
C ASP A 241 -3.62 3.56 3.73
N GLY A 242 -2.54 3.97 4.38
CA GLY A 242 -2.44 4.06 5.84
C GLY A 242 -3.19 5.21 6.49
N ASP A 243 -3.76 6.13 5.71
CA ASP A 243 -4.37 7.39 6.12
C ASP A 243 -5.87 7.51 5.75
N LEU A 244 -6.53 6.38 5.48
CA LEU A 244 -7.98 6.33 5.42
C LEU A 244 -8.61 6.59 6.79
N THR A 245 -9.74 7.29 6.80
CA THR A 245 -10.47 7.65 8.02
C THR A 245 -11.73 6.84 8.23
N ALA A 246 -12.36 6.34 7.16
CA ALA A 246 -13.53 5.49 7.24
C ALA A 246 -13.73 4.64 5.99
N TYR A 247 -14.26 3.45 6.21
CA TYR A 247 -14.88 2.56 5.21
C TYR A 247 -15.83 1.59 5.92
N PRO A 248 -16.84 1.03 5.22
CA PRO A 248 -17.75 0.05 5.81
C PRO A 248 -17.00 -1.19 6.32
N PRO A 249 -17.34 -1.73 7.50
CA PRO A 249 -16.73 -2.98 8.00
C PRO A 249 -16.85 -4.16 7.04
N THR A 250 -17.87 -4.17 6.19
CA THR A 250 -18.18 -5.22 5.21
C THR A 250 -17.41 -5.08 3.90
N ILE A 251 -16.60 -4.02 3.71
CA ILE A 251 -15.99 -3.62 2.43
C ILE A 251 -15.31 -4.77 1.67
N LEU A 252 -14.58 -5.66 2.35
CA LEU A 252 -13.92 -6.78 1.68
C LEU A 252 -14.94 -7.72 1.04
N ARG A 253 -15.98 -8.10 1.76
CA ARG A 253 -17.05 -8.97 1.26
C ARG A 253 -17.87 -8.29 0.17
N ASP A 254 -18.20 -7.01 0.38
CA ASP A 254 -18.98 -6.23 -0.56
C ASP A 254 -18.28 -6.13 -1.92
N LEU A 255 -16.98 -5.81 -1.93
CA LEU A 255 -16.20 -5.73 -3.16
C LEU A 255 -15.94 -7.10 -3.79
N MET A 256 -15.65 -8.13 -2.99
CA MET A 256 -15.46 -9.50 -3.48
C MET A 256 -16.71 -10.04 -4.16
N ALA A 257 -17.91 -9.66 -3.67
CA ALA A 257 -19.19 -10.12 -4.21
C ALA A 257 -19.41 -9.71 -5.67
N TYR A 258 -18.76 -8.65 -6.17
CA TYR A 258 -18.80 -8.27 -7.58
C TYR A 258 -17.96 -9.18 -8.48
N ASP A 259 -17.10 -10.01 -7.91
CA ASP A 259 -16.23 -10.97 -8.63
C ASP A 259 -15.42 -10.36 -9.79
N LYS A 260 -14.96 -9.11 -9.64
CA LYS A 260 -14.15 -8.40 -10.65
C LYS A 260 -12.65 -8.60 -10.41
N ASP A 261 -11.87 -8.53 -11.49
CA ASP A 261 -10.42 -8.69 -11.39
C ASP A 261 -9.78 -7.56 -10.59
N ILE A 262 -10.22 -6.31 -10.85
CA ILE A 262 -9.81 -5.10 -10.14
C ILE A 262 -11.05 -4.25 -9.89
N ILE A 263 -11.26 -3.86 -8.64
CA ILE A 263 -12.40 -3.03 -8.24
C ILE A 263 -11.99 -2.02 -7.16
N VAL A 264 -12.50 -0.78 -7.29
CA VAL A 264 -12.24 0.32 -6.36
C VAL A 264 -13.54 0.96 -5.88
N PRO A 265 -13.65 1.32 -4.61
CA PRO A 265 -14.71 2.19 -4.10
C PRO A 265 -14.42 3.66 -4.46
N ASN A 266 -15.40 4.53 -4.29
CA ASN A 266 -15.24 5.98 -4.45
C ASN A 266 -14.62 6.59 -3.18
N CYS A 267 -13.44 7.18 -3.30
CA CYS A 267 -12.74 7.77 -2.16
C CYS A 267 -12.97 9.29 -2.09
N MET A 268 -13.55 9.73 -0.99
CA MET A 268 -14.00 11.10 -0.76
C MET A 268 -13.27 11.75 0.41
N TYR A 269 -13.23 13.07 0.44
CA TYR A 269 -12.93 13.81 1.67
C TYR A 269 -14.09 13.70 2.66
N PRO A 270 -13.83 13.65 3.98
CA PRO A 270 -14.90 13.46 4.98
C PRO A 270 -15.84 14.67 5.11
N ILE A 271 -15.36 15.88 4.84
CA ILE A 271 -16.16 17.12 4.82
C ILE A 271 -15.41 18.16 3.99
N SER A 272 -16.11 18.87 3.10
CA SER A 272 -15.52 19.98 2.37
C SER A 272 -15.15 21.11 3.34
N LYS A 273 -14.02 21.78 3.09
CA LYS A 273 -13.58 22.97 3.81
C LYS A 273 -14.64 24.12 3.82
N ASN A 274 -15.64 24.03 2.95
CA ASN A 274 -16.71 25.03 2.78
C ASN A 274 -18.07 24.54 3.30
N GLY A 275 -18.13 23.45 4.08
CA GLY A 275 -19.38 22.90 4.60
C GLY A 275 -20.24 22.18 3.56
N LEU A 276 -19.74 22.01 2.33
CA LEU A 276 -20.40 21.17 1.32
C LEU A 276 -20.13 19.70 1.62
N PRO A 277 -21.14 18.82 1.49
CA PRO A 277 -20.93 17.40 1.72
C PRO A 277 -20.03 16.83 0.62
N TYR A 278 -19.01 16.10 1.05
CA TYR A 278 -18.16 15.21 0.27
C TYR A 278 -17.65 15.77 -1.07
N SER A 279 -16.36 16.02 -1.16
CA SER A 279 -15.68 16.22 -2.44
C SER A 279 -14.78 15.02 -2.72
N MET A 280 -14.60 14.68 -3.98
CA MET A 280 -13.71 13.63 -4.43
C MET A 280 -12.29 13.86 -3.90
N TYR A 281 -11.70 12.79 -3.38
CA TYR A 281 -10.27 12.76 -2.98
C TYR A 281 -9.43 12.11 -4.07
N ASP A 282 -9.83 10.93 -4.56
CA ASP A 282 -9.02 10.12 -5.46
C ASP A 282 -9.37 10.38 -6.93
N TYR A 283 -8.68 11.36 -7.52
CA TYR A 283 -8.81 11.71 -8.94
C TYR A 283 -8.24 10.65 -9.90
N ASN A 284 -7.65 9.56 -9.40
CA ASN A 284 -7.03 8.55 -10.26
C ASN A 284 -8.02 7.45 -10.69
N ALA A 285 -9.25 7.45 -10.15
CA ALA A 285 -10.32 6.54 -10.55
C ALA A 285 -11.20 7.19 -11.63
N TRP A 286 -11.00 6.79 -12.89
CA TRP A 286 -11.63 7.45 -14.05
C TRP A 286 -11.80 6.53 -15.25
N GLN A 287 -12.66 6.97 -16.20
CA GLN A 287 -12.90 6.37 -17.50
C GLN A 287 -12.49 7.33 -18.61
N GLU A 288 -11.89 6.81 -19.69
CA GLU A 288 -11.63 7.58 -20.89
C GLU A 288 -12.96 7.95 -21.58
N THR A 289 -13.05 9.21 -22.04
CA THR A 289 -14.16 9.69 -22.89
C THR A 289 -13.71 9.81 -24.36
N PRO A 290 -14.62 10.01 -25.31
CA PRO A 290 -14.23 10.31 -26.70
C PRO A 290 -13.30 11.52 -26.80
N GLU A 291 -13.52 12.55 -25.97
CA GLU A 291 -12.73 13.78 -25.92
C GLU A 291 -11.32 13.52 -25.36
N SER A 292 -11.19 12.73 -24.30
CA SER A 292 -9.89 12.35 -23.74
C SER A 292 -9.08 11.50 -24.73
N LEU A 293 -9.74 10.56 -25.41
CA LEU A 293 -9.11 9.72 -26.43
C LEU A 293 -8.68 10.53 -27.66
N ALA A 294 -9.43 11.58 -28.03
CA ALA A 294 -9.03 12.50 -29.10
C ALA A 294 -7.78 13.29 -28.70
N MET A 295 -7.74 13.83 -27.47
CA MET A 295 -6.57 14.54 -26.94
C MET A 295 -5.32 13.66 -26.91
N ILE A 296 -5.44 12.41 -26.49
CA ILE A 296 -4.30 11.47 -26.39
C ILE A 296 -3.62 11.22 -27.74
N LYS A 297 -4.36 11.28 -28.86
CA LYS A 297 -3.80 11.04 -30.20
C LYS A 297 -2.72 12.05 -30.60
N ASP A 298 -2.75 13.24 -30.00
CA ASP A 298 -1.79 14.32 -30.30
C ASP A 298 -0.57 14.28 -29.38
N LEU A 299 -0.55 13.36 -28.40
CA LEU A 299 0.54 13.21 -27.45
C LEU A 299 1.64 12.27 -27.98
N LYS A 300 2.88 12.50 -27.53
CA LYS A 300 3.97 11.56 -27.74
C LYS A 300 3.83 10.37 -26.78
N GLU A 301 4.37 9.22 -27.17
CA GLU A 301 4.24 7.97 -26.41
C GLU A 301 4.69 8.07 -24.94
N ASP A 302 5.71 8.88 -24.65
CA ASP A 302 6.28 9.08 -23.33
C ASP A 302 5.75 10.32 -22.58
N ASP A 303 4.82 11.07 -23.18
CA ASP A 303 4.11 12.14 -22.47
C ASP A 303 3.32 11.56 -21.30
N PHE A 304 3.47 12.18 -20.13
CA PHE A 304 2.84 11.74 -18.90
C PHE A 304 1.66 12.64 -18.55
N LEU A 305 0.50 12.02 -18.36
CA LEU A 305 -0.71 12.67 -17.88
C LEU A 305 -0.90 12.40 -16.37
N VAL A 306 -1.42 13.39 -15.67
CA VAL A 306 -1.74 13.31 -14.25
C VAL A 306 -3.01 14.08 -13.94
N GLU A 307 -3.88 13.49 -13.10
CA GLU A 307 -5.15 14.08 -12.71
C GLU A 307 -5.02 15.05 -11.52
N GLY A 308 -6.05 15.90 -11.33
CA GLY A 308 -6.17 16.79 -10.19
C GLY A 308 -5.45 18.14 -10.33
N TYR A 309 -4.99 18.52 -11.53
CA TYR A 309 -4.31 19.79 -11.80
C TYR A 309 -5.14 20.66 -12.74
N THR A 310 -5.39 21.90 -12.33
CA THR A 310 -6.27 22.84 -13.07
C THR A 310 -5.69 23.32 -14.40
N ASP A 311 -4.38 23.26 -14.56
CA ASP A 311 -3.66 23.62 -15.79
C ASP A 311 -3.58 22.46 -16.81
N LEU A 312 -4.09 21.28 -16.45
CA LEU A 312 -4.14 20.11 -17.34
C LEU A 312 -5.56 19.57 -17.39
N LYS A 313 -6.21 19.74 -18.55
CA LYS A 313 -7.55 19.23 -18.78
C LYS A 313 -7.49 17.91 -19.55
N THR A 314 -7.78 16.81 -18.88
CA THR A 314 -7.69 15.46 -19.44
C THR A 314 -8.99 14.97 -20.09
N TYR A 315 -10.12 15.65 -19.84
CA TYR A 315 -11.47 15.31 -20.31
C TYR A 315 -11.94 13.89 -19.91
N ARG A 316 -11.35 13.29 -18.88
CA ARG A 316 -11.76 12.00 -18.35
C ARG A 316 -12.98 12.14 -17.46
N LYS A 317 -13.80 11.11 -17.40
CA LYS A 317 -14.95 11.03 -16.49
C LYS A 317 -14.50 10.37 -15.19
N HIS A 318 -14.50 11.13 -14.10
CA HIS A 318 -14.10 10.65 -12.78
C HIS A 318 -15.24 9.88 -12.11
N LEU A 319 -14.88 9.07 -11.09
CA LEU A 319 -15.82 8.13 -10.48
C LEU A 319 -17.01 8.80 -9.80
N ASP A 320 -16.88 10.03 -9.28
CA ASP A 320 -17.95 10.80 -8.67
C ASP A 320 -18.88 11.51 -9.68
N GLU A 321 -18.53 11.52 -10.97
CA GLU A 321 -19.31 12.12 -12.06
C GLU A 321 -20.30 11.14 -12.72
N PHE A 322 -20.30 9.87 -12.28
CA PHE A 322 -21.27 8.88 -12.75
C PHE A 322 -22.63 9.06 -12.07
N ASP A 323 -23.68 8.59 -12.75
CA ASP A 323 -25.03 8.74 -12.26
C ASP A 323 -25.26 7.94 -10.96
N LYS A 324 -26.21 8.38 -10.13
CA LYS A 324 -26.52 7.72 -8.86
C LYS A 324 -27.14 6.33 -9.05
N GLU A 325 -27.65 6.05 -10.21
CA GLU A 325 -28.19 4.74 -10.61
C GLU A 325 -27.09 3.75 -11.01
N ASP A 326 -25.89 4.24 -11.32
CA ASP A 326 -24.75 3.40 -11.68
C ASP A 326 -24.19 2.72 -10.44
N THR A 327 -24.36 1.41 -10.34
CA THR A 327 -23.85 0.62 -9.21
C THR A 327 -22.39 0.22 -9.40
N ILE A 328 -22.00 -0.09 -10.65
CA ILE A 328 -20.65 -0.48 -11.05
C ILE A 328 -20.36 0.03 -12.46
N VAL A 329 -19.19 0.60 -12.66
CA VAL A 329 -18.76 1.15 -13.96
C VAL A 329 -17.39 0.63 -14.35
N PRO A 330 -17.12 0.42 -15.66
CA PRO A 330 -15.77 0.12 -16.15
C PRO A 330 -14.88 1.36 -16.04
N LEU A 331 -13.63 1.15 -15.65
CA LEU A 331 -12.62 2.21 -15.52
C LEU A 331 -11.41 1.96 -16.40
N ASP A 332 -10.65 3.02 -16.66
CA ASP A 332 -9.36 3.01 -17.37
C ASP A 332 -8.20 3.41 -16.46
N GLY A 333 -8.49 4.03 -15.34
CA GLY A 333 -7.56 4.35 -14.26
C GLY A 333 -8.13 3.96 -12.91
N VAL A 334 -7.28 3.61 -11.95
CA VAL A 334 -7.65 3.38 -10.55
C VAL A 334 -6.71 4.13 -9.61
N GLY A 335 -7.21 4.48 -8.44
CA GLY A 335 -6.40 5.03 -7.38
C GLY A 335 -5.73 3.97 -6.52
N GLY A 336 -5.00 4.43 -5.50
CA GLY A 336 -4.29 3.57 -4.57
C GLY A 336 -4.87 3.54 -3.15
N THR A 337 -5.90 4.32 -2.89
CA THR A 337 -6.47 4.51 -1.56
C THR A 337 -7.09 3.24 -1.00
N PHE A 338 -7.92 2.58 -1.81
CA PHE A 338 -8.42 1.23 -1.57
C PHE A 338 -8.66 0.54 -2.92
N THR A 339 -7.91 -0.53 -3.20
CA THR A 339 -8.06 -1.27 -4.46
C THR A 339 -8.06 -2.75 -4.15
N LEU A 340 -9.17 -3.43 -4.46
CA LEU A 340 -9.25 -4.88 -4.35
C LEU A 340 -8.93 -5.52 -5.70
N VAL A 341 -8.04 -6.51 -5.68
CA VAL A 341 -7.50 -7.18 -6.86
C VAL A 341 -7.57 -8.68 -6.66
N LYS A 342 -8.07 -9.43 -7.64
CA LYS A 342 -7.88 -10.88 -7.64
C LYS A 342 -6.40 -11.21 -7.74
N ALA A 343 -5.87 -12.02 -6.86
CA ALA A 343 -4.43 -12.27 -6.76
C ALA A 343 -3.82 -12.86 -8.04
N HIS A 344 -4.62 -13.53 -8.88
CA HIS A 344 -4.16 -14.05 -10.16
C HIS A 344 -3.69 -12.94 -11.12
N VAL A 345 -4.24 -11.72 -11.02
CA VAL A 345 -3.79 -10.56 -11.81
C VAL A 345 -2.31 -10.29 -11.54
N HIS A 346 -1.93 -10.17 -10.26
CA HIS A 346 -0.53 -9.99 -9.89
C HIS A 346 0.33 -11.22 -10.25
N ARG A 347 -0.18 -12.44 -10.04
CA ARG A 347 0.53 -13.69 -10.41
C ARG A 347 0.75 -13.84 -11.90
N SER A 348 -0.08 -13.22 -12.74
CA SER A 348 0.12 -13.12 -14.19
C SER A 348 1.19 -12.10 -14.59
N GLY A 349 1.88 -11.50 -13.61
CA GLY A 349 2.95 -10.52 -13.85
C GLY A 349 2.49 -9.08 -13.96
N ILE A 350 1.20 -8.79 -13.73
CA ILE A 350 0.68 -7.42 -13.78
C ILE A 350 1.03 -6.70 -12.48
N GLY A 351 1.94 -5.74 -12.57
CA GLY A 351 2.36 -4.88 -11.49
C GLY A 351 2.16 -3.40 -11.85
N PHE A 352 2.76 -2.54 -11.06
CA PHE A 352 2.67 -1.07 -11.22
C PHE A 352 3.81 -0.60 -12.12
N PRO A 353 3.54 -0.12 -13.36
CA PRO A 353 4.60 0.28 -14.26
C PRO A 353 5.40 1.45 -13.68
N THR A 354 6.72 1.32 -13.74
CA THR A 354 7.70 2.35 -13.37
C THR A 354 8.17 3.17 -14.56
N TRP A 355 7.53 2.98 -15.69
CA TRP A 355 7.70 3.70 -16.94
C TRP A 355 6.34 4.19 -17.40
N VAL A 356 6.31 5.12 -18.35
CA VAL A 356 5.04 5.58 -18.93
C VAL A 356 4.46 4.48 -19.80
N PHE A 357 3.27 4.02 -19.46
CA PHE A 357 2.48 3.06 -20.22
C PHE A 357 1.13 3.69 -20.55
N GLN A 358 0.85 3.91 -21.83
CA GLN A 358 -0.35 4.63 -22.27
C GLN A 358 -0.57 5.93 -21.50
N HIS A 359 0.47 6.75 -21.41
CA HIS A 359 0.55 8.05 -20.71
C HIS A 359 0.41 7.99 -19.20
N GLN A 360 0.45 6.79 -18.57
CA GLN A 360 0.26 6.60 -17.14
C GLN A 360 1.43 5.84 -16.50
N VAL A 361 1.60 6.03 -15.20
CA VAL A 361 2.51 5.26 -14.33
C VAL A 361 1.74 4.80 -13.09
N GLU A 362 2.33 3.95 -12.28
CA GLU A 362 1.82 3.51 -10.98
C GLU A 362 0.38 2.96 -11.05
N THR A 363 -0.56 3.44 -10.25
CA THR A 363 -1.93 2.86 -10.13
C THR A 363 -2.76 3.01 -11.39
N GLU A 364 -2.72 4.17 -12.04
CA GLU A 364 -3.40 4.38 -13.32
C GLU A 364 -2.72 3.55 -14.42
N GLY A 365 -1.39 3.48 -14.41
CA GLY A 365 -0.63 2.61 -15.32
C GLY A 365 -0.91 1.11 -15.06
N PHE A 366 -1.12 0.71 -13.81
CA PHE A 366 -1.55 -0.64 -13.44
C PHE A 366 -2.91 -1.00 -14.05
N ALA A 367 -3.89 -0.09 -13.96
CA ALA A 367 -5.19 -0.29 -14.59
C ALA A 367 -5.08 -0.45 -16.12
N LYS A 368 -4.32 0.44 -16.78
CA LYS A 368 -4.07 0.38 -18.23
C LYS A 368 -3.39 -0.94 -18.63
N LEU A 369 -2.37 -1.35 -17.87
CA LEU A 369 -1.63 -2.58 -18.13
C LEU A 369 -2.51 -3.82 -17.93
N ALA A 370 -3.34 -3.85 -16.89
CA ALA A 370 -4.30 -4.92 -16.64
C ALA A 370 -5.31 -5.04 -17.78
N LYS A 371 -5.93 -3.95 -18.21
CA LYS A 371 -6.87 -3.93 -19.36
C LYS A 371 -6.22 -4.39 -20.64
N ALA A 372 -4.98 -3.97 -20.92
CA ALA A 372 -4.24 -4.40 -22.11
C ALA A 372 -3.96 -5.91 -22.11
N ASN A 373 -3.99 -6.56 -20.94
CA ASN A 373 -3.84 -8.00 -20.78
C ASN A 373 -5.18 -8.74 -20.57
N GLY A 374 -6.32 -8.08 -20.82
CA GLY A 374 -7.65 -8.70 -20.80
C GLY A 374 -8.32 -8.77 -19.43
N PHE A 375 -7.76 -8.13 -18.39
CA PHE A 375 -8.38 -8.06 -17.07
C PHE A 375 -9.40 -6.93 -16.97
N GLY A 376 -10.50 -7.18 -16.26
CA GLY A 376 -11.55 -6.21 -16.02
C GLY A 376 -11.19 -5.22 -14.89
N VAL A 377 -11.41 -3.92 -15.14
CA VAL A 377 -11.15 -2.85 -14.17
C VAL A 377 -12.44 -2.07 -13.95
N PHE A 378 -12.88 -1.96 -12.68
CA PHE A 378 -14.18 -1.42 -12.32
C PHE A 378 -14.11 -0.49 -11.12
N GLY A 379 -15.11 0.38 -11.01
CA GLY A 379 -15.33 1.25 -9.87
C GLY A 379 -16.77 1.26 -9.40
N LEU A 380 -16.98 1.59 -8.14
CA LEU A 380 -18.29 1.72 -7.50
C LEU A 380 -18.55 3.20 -7.19
N PRO A 381 -19.28 3.95 -8.04
CA PRO A 381 -19.48 5.40 -7.89
C PRO A 381 -20.13 5.79 -6.56
N ASN A 382 -21.03 4.92 -6.06
CA ASN A 382 -21.86 5.18 -4.90
C ASN A 382 -21.39 4.46 -3.63
N TYR A 383 -20.25 3.75 -3.67
CA TYR A 383 -19.66 3.09 -2.52
C TYR A 383 -18.55 3.97 -1.95
N ASN A 384 -18.90 4.82 -0.98
CA ASN A 384 -17.98 5.84 -0.47
C ASN A 384 -17.10 5.34 0.66
N ILE A 385 -15.81 5.68 0.58
CA ILE A 385 -14.83 5.60 1.65
C ILE A 385 -14.22 6.98 1.87
N HIS A 386 -13.54 7.19 2.99
CA HIS A 386 -13.05 8.53 3.32
C HIS A 386 -11.56 8.55 3.62
N HIS A 387 -10.90 9.56 3.07
CA HIS A 387 -9.50 9.88 3.33
C HIS A 387 -9.38 10.98 4.38
N VAL A 388 -8.20 11.11 5.00
CA VAL A 388 -7.90 12.24 5.89
C VAL A 388 -8.01 13.57 5.13
N SER A 389 -8.53 14.61 5.80
CA SER A 389 -8.44 15.98 5.28
C SER A 389 -7.03 16.50 5.47
N ASN A 390 -6.35 16.87 4.39
CA ASN A 390 -5.05 17.52 4.43
C ASN A 390 -5.16 18.99 4.82
#